data_e1af4883e7b29e53f92642692ade259b
#
_entry.id   e1af4883e7b29e53f92642692ade259b
#
_cell.length_a   1.000
_cell.length_b   1.000
_cell.length_c   1.000
_cell.angle_alpha   90.00
_cell.angle_beta   90.00
_cell.angle_gamma   90.00
#
_symmetry.space_group_name_H-M   'P 1'
#
loop_
_entity.id
_entity.type
_entity.pdbx_description
1 polymer ?
#
loop_
_entity_poly.entity_id
_entity_poly.type
_entity_poly.pdbx_seq_one_letter_code
_entity_poly.pdbx_strand_id
1 'polypeptide(L)'
;MNKIWIINANIVLENQILNNGFLEISGGKITVIDQMDNCPSLASIENVIDCQLKGYIIPGMIDIHVHGALGHDFMDADQICYSKMAKYLASEGITAFLATTMTAPMSEIEATIEELSSYYKNQPTAVAEMLGIHLEGPFINGAKKGAQPEEYILKPNVQQFNDLYDKSQQSIRLVTFAPEEDSNFELLKELTSKGIIASIGHSDADYHTAIHALKAGITHATHLFNGMSGLHHRDPGV
;
A
#
# COMPACT_ATOMS: atom_id res chain seq x y z
N MET A 1 -30.70 9.07 -1.24
CA MET A 1 -29.40 8.47 -0.91
C MET A 1 -29.51 7.91 0.48
N ASN A 2 -29.17 6.64 0.69
CA ASN A 2 -29.23 6.07 2.04
C ASN A 2 -28.15 6.75 2.90
N LYS A 3 -28.60 7.38 3.99
CA LYS A 3 -27.71 7.93 5.02
C LYS A 3 -27.46 6.85 6.06
N ILE A 4 -26.24 6.76 6.55
CA ILE A 4 -25.85 5.91 7.69
C ILE A 4 -25.42 6.84 8.82
N TRP A 5 -25.91 6.60 10.02
CA TRP A 5 -25.52 7.33 11.22
C TRP A 5 -24.81 6.38 12.16
N ILE A 6 -23.64 6.77 12.63
CA ILE A 6 -22.91 6.05 13.67
C ILE A 6 -22.90 6.95 14.89
N ILE A 7 -23.42 6.47 16.00
CA ILE A 7 -23.70 7.26 17.19
C ILE A 7 -23.06 6.66 18.44
N ASN A 8 -22.99 7.45 19.50
CA ASN A 8 -22.42 7.06 20.80
C ASN A 8 -21.02 6.45 20.62
N ALA A 9 -20.16 7.14 19.89
CA ALA A 9 -18.82 6.67 19.52
C ALA A 9 -17.71 7.56 20.06
N ASN A 10 -16.55 6.97 20.37
CA ASN A 10 -15.31 7.71 20.54
C ASN A 10 -14.63 7.77 19.17
N ILE A 11 -14.54 8.95 18.57
CA ILE A 11 -14.08 9.14 17.20
C ILE A 11 -12.66 9.70 17.21
N VAL A 12 -11.72 8.97 16.62
CA VAL A 12 -10.33 9.42 16.48
C VAL A 12 -10.24 10.38 15.31
N LEU A 13 -9.89 11.62 15.59
CA LEU A 13 -9.62 12.69 14.64
C LEU A 13 -8.11 12.92 14.52
N GLU A 14 -7.71 13.78 13.58
CA GLU A 14 -6.30 14.08 13.32
C GLU A 14 -5.50 14.48 14.58
N ASN A 15 -6.07 15.31 15.44
CA ASN A 15 -5.36 15.89 16.59
C ASN A 15 -6.03 15.63 17.95
N GLN A 16 -7.15 14.90 17.98
CA GLN A 16 -7.91 14.65 19.22
C GLN A 16 -8.82 13.42 19.10
N ILE A 17 -9.31 12.97 20.23
CA ILE A 17 -10.41 12.01 20.29
C ILE A 17 -11.69 12.77 20.66
N LEU A 18 -12.68 12.71 19.80
CA LEU A 18 -14.02 13.20 20.08
C LEU A 18 -14.77 12.13 20.88
N ASN A 19 -14.88 12.33 22.19
CA ASN A 19 -15.62 11.41 23.04
C ASN A 19 -17.13 11.60 22.88
N ASN A 20 -17.89 10.51 22.89
CA ASN A 20 -19.33 10.52 22.74
C ASN A 20 -19.80 11.37 21.55
N GLY A 21 -19.27 11.06 20.39
CA GLY A 21 -19.60 11.72 19.14
C GLY A 21 -20.56 10.91 18.27
N PHE A 22 -20.95 11.53 17.17
CA PHE A 22 -21.63 10.86 16.06
C PHE A 22 -21.00 11.26 14.72
N LEU A 23 -21.24 10.45 13.70
CA LEU A 23 -20.94 10.79 12.32
C LEU A 23 -22.09 10.38 11.39
N GLU A 24 -22.27 11.18 10.33
CA GLU A 24 -23.18 10.90 9.23
C GLU A 24 -22.39 10.54 7.98
N ILE A 25 -22.77 9.45 7.34
CA ILE A 25 -22.27 9.05 6.01
C ILE A 25 -23.40 9.23 5.02
N SER A 26 -23.15 9.97 3.94
CA SER A 26 -24.10 10.17 2.84
C SER A 26 -23.37 10.11 1.51
N GLY A 27 -23.88 9.32 0.58
CA GLY A 27 -23.24 9.13 -0.73
C GLY A 27 -21.81 8.58 -0.65
N GLY A 28 -21.51 7.73 0.34
CA GLY A 28 -20.17 7.14 0.54
C GLY A 28 -19.15 8.09 1.17
N LYS A 29 -19.57 9.25 1.66
CA LYS A 29 -18.69 10.25 2.30
C LYS A 29 -19.17 10.59 3.69
N ILE A 30 -18.25 10.84 4.61
CA ILE A 30 -18.55 11.43 5.91
C ILE A 30 -18.96 12.90 5.67
N THR A 31 -20.18 13.23 6.06
CA THR A 31 -20.77 14.59 5.85
C THR A 31 -20.85 15.40 7.13
N VAL A 32 -20.93 14.73 8.27
CA VAL A 32 -20.95 15.36 9.60
C VAL A 32 -20.13 14.54 10.57
N ILE A 33 -19.39 15.20 11.45
CA ILE A 33 -18.81 14.63 12.67
C ILE A 33 -19.03 15.68 13.77
N ASP A 34 -19.71 15.32 14.87
CA ASP A 34 -19.96 16.24 15.98
C ASP A 34 -20.24 15.46 17.29
N GLN A 35 -20.41 16.22 18.38
CA GLN A 35 -20.81 15.70 19.69
C GLN A 35 -22.25 15.19 19.68
N MET A 36 -22.55 14.13 20.46
CA MET A 36 -23.90 13.60 20.57
C MET A 36 -24.94 14.64 20.98
N ASP A 37 -24.56 15.64 21.78
CA ASP A 37 -25.46 16.73 22.21
C ASP A 37 -26.02 17.53 21.02
N ASN A 38 -25.31 17.53 19.89
CA ASN A 38 -25.70 18.21 18.64
C ASN A 38 -26.36 17.23 17.64
N CYS A 39 -26.55 15.95 18.02
CA CYS A 39 -27.13 14.96 17.13
C CYS A 39 -28.62 15.29 16.89
N PRO A 40 -29.07 15.34 15.63
CA PRO A 40 -30.48 15.55 15.33
C PRO A 40 -31.34 14.37 15.81
N SER A 41 -32.64 14.56 15.87
CA SER A 41 -33.57 13.47 16.25
C SER A 41 -33.43 12.27 15.31
N LEU A 42 -33.16 11.11 15.88
CA LEU A 42 -32.97 9.83 15.16
C LEU A 42 -34.29 9.12 14.86
N ALA A 43 -35.43 9.65 15.29
CA ALA A 43 -36.74 8.98 15.23
C ALA A 43 -37.20 8.60 13.80
N SER A 44 -36.63 9.22 12.78
CA SER A 44 -36.94 8.98 11.35
C SER A 44 -35.77 8.39 10.56
N ILE A 45 -34.69 7.96 11.24
CA ILE A 45 -33.48 7.48 10.58
C ILE A 45 -33.47 5.96 10.60
N GLU A 46 -33.46 5.34 9.40
CA GLU A 46 -33.54 3.90 9.23
C GLU A 46 -32.20 3.17 9.49
N ASN A 47 -31.07 3.81 9.19
CA ASN A 47 -29.75 3.19 9.27
C ASN A 47 -28.91 3.83 10.38
N VAL A 48 -29.03 3.31 11.59
CA VAL A 48 -28.28 3.77 12.77
C VAL A 48 -27.43 2.62 13.31
N ILE A 49 -26.15 2.87 13.49
CA ILE A 49 -25.21 1.99 14.19
C ILE A 49 -24.90 2.65 15.55
N ASP A 50 -25.34 2.05 16.62
CA ASP A 50 -25.06 2.52 17.99
C ASP A 50 -23.83 1.81 18.54
N CYS A 51 -22.74 2.54 18.73
CA CYS A 51 -21.49 2.04 19.30
C CYS A 51 -21.54 1.86 20.82
N GLN A 52 -22.56 2.38 21.51
CA GLN A 52 -22.75 2.24 22.97
C GLN A 52 -21.51 2.69 23.78
N LEU A 53 -20.71 3.60 23.26
CA LEU A 53 -19.42 4.04 23.78
C LEU A 53 -18.38 2.90 23.94
N LYS A 54 -18.56 1.78 23.23
CA LYS A 54 -17.63 0.65 23.23
C LYS A 54 -16.63 0.80 22.10
N GLY A 55 -15.35 1.00 22.46
CA GLY A 55 -14.28 1.11 21.50
C GLY A 55 -14.18 2.48 20.81
N TYR A 56 -13.50 2.49 19.67
CA TYR A 56 -13.18 3.68 18.92
C TYR A 56 -13.58 3.52 17.45
N ILE A 57 -14.00 4.61 16.82
CA ILE A 57 -14.04 4.71 15.36
C ILE A 57 -12.72 5.35 14.92
N ILE A 58 -12.03 4.66 14.04
CA ILE A 58 -10.78 5.11 13.41
C ILE A 58 -10.96 5.18 11.90
N PRO A 59 -10.16 5.97 11.18
CA PRO A 59 -10.05 5.82 9.74
C PRO A 59 -9.67 4.39 9.36
N GLY A 60 -10.21 3.89 8.25
CA GLY A 60 -9.80 2.58 7.74
C GLY A 60 -8.31 2.54 7.44
N MET A 61 -7.65 1.44 7.76
CA MET A 61 -6.22 1.28 7.49
C MET A 61 -5.96 1.10 5.99
N ILE A 62 -4.81 1.60 5.54
CA ILE A 62 -4.32 1.39 4.18
C ILE A 62 -3.04 0.56 4.27
N ASP A 63 -3.04 -0.62 3.66
CA ASP A 63 -1.87 -1.49 3.62
C ASP A 63 -1.13 -1.30 2.29
N ILE A 64 0.06 -0.70 2.33
CA ILE A 64 0.86 -0.43 1.13
C ILE A 64 1.88 -1.52 0.81
N HIS A 65 1.91 -2.61 1.63
CA HIS A 65 2.86 -3.71 1.45
C HIS A 65 2.27 -5.03 1.94
N VAL A 66 1.58 -5.73 1.09
CA VAL A 66 0.99 -7.05 1.38
C VAL A 66 1.15 -7.96 0.17
N HIS A 67 1.76 -9.14 0.38
CA HIS A 67 1.99 -10.14 -0.68
C HIS A 67 0.80 -11.06 -0.87
N GLY A 68 0.03 -11.29 0.17
CA GLY A 68 -1.10 -12.19 0.10
C GLY A 68 -1.76 -12.45 1.44
N ALA A 69 -2.80 -13.29 1.44
CA ALA A 69 -3.53 -13.72 2.62
C ALA A 69 -4.25 -15.04 2.36
N LEU A 70 -4.67 -15.73 3.43
CA LEU A 70 -5.45 -16.96 3.35
C LEU A 70 -4.78 -18.10 2.55
N GLY A 71 -3.44 -18.13 2.49
CA GLY A 71 -2.70 -19.12 1.72
C GLY A 71 -2.64 -18.83 0.21
N HIS A 72 -3.03 -17.63 -0.22
CA HIS A 72 -2.90 -17.11 -1.57
C HIS A 72 -1.89 -15.98 -1.63
N ASP A 73 -1.24 -15.83 -2.77
CA ASP A 73 -0.29 -14.75 -3.07
C ASP A 73 -0.79 -13.94 -4.27
N PHE A 74 -0.43 -12.65 -4.34
CA PHE A 74 -0.74 -11.85 -5.52
C PHE A 74 0.01 -12.33 -6.76
N MET A 75 1.13 -13.06 -6.57
CA MET A 75 1.83 -13.74 -7.67
C MET A 75 1.09 -14.96 -8.23
N ASP A 76 0.00 -15.43 -7.60
CA ASP A 76 -0.82 -16.54 -8.12
C ASP A 76 -1.53 -16.21 -9.45
N ALA A 77 -1.62 -14.91 -9.80
CA ALA A 77 -2.28 -14.39 -11.00
C ALA A 77 -3.73 -14.90 -11.17
N ASP A 78 -4.53 -14.86 -10.08
CA ASP A 78 -5.92 -15.34 -10.02
C ASP A 78 -6.85 -14.32 -9.37
N GLN A 79 -7.75 -13.72 -10.15
CA GLN A 79 -8.72 -12.71 -9.68
C GLN A 79 -9.69 -13.23 -8.62
N ILE A 80 -9.98 -14.55 -8.60
CA ILE A 80 -10.82 -15.15 -7.56
C ILE A 80 -10.08 -15.11 -6.23
N CYS A 81 -8.79 -15.40 -6.23
CA CYS A 81 -7.93 -15.32 -5.06
C CYS A 81 -7.79 -13.86 -4.60
N TYR A 82 -7.59 -12.91 -5.51
CA TYR A 82 -7.54 -11.48 -5.20
C TYR A 82 -8.82 -10.99 -4.49
N SER A 83 -9.99 -11.39 -5.00
CA SER A 83 -11.27 -11.01 -4.37
C SER A 83 -11.45 -11.60 -2.97
N LYS A 84 -10.98 -12.83 -2.73
CA LYS A 84 -10.99 -13.45 -1.39
C LYS A 84 -10.06 -12.70 -0.42
N MET A 85 -8.84 -12.36 -0.88
CA MET A 85 -7.88 -11.61 -0.09
C MET A 85 -8.41 -10.21 0.24
N ALA A 86 -8.96 -9.49 -0.74
CA ALA A 86 -9.54 -8.17 -0.53
C ALA A 86 -10.71 -8.19 0.47
N LYS A 87 -11.54 -9.23 0.43
CA LYS A 87 -12.62 -9.43 1.42
C LYS A 87 -12.06 -9.71 2.82
N TYR A 88 -11.02 -10.52 2.93
CA TYR A 88 -10.35 -10.80 4.18
C TYR A 88 -9.70 -9.54 4.76
N LEU A 89 -8.94 -8.80 3.96
CA LEU A 89 -8.32 -7.53 4.37
C LEU A 89 -9.38 -6.56 4.94
N ALA A 90 -10.54 -6.46 4.29
CA ALA A 90 -11.64 -5.64 4.80
C ALA A 90 -12.13 -6.11 6.17
N SER A 91 -12.16 -7.43 6.44
CA SER A 91 -12.56 -7.97 7.76
C SER A 91 -11.55 -7.67 8.87
N GLU A 92 -10.30 -7.37 8.51
CA GLU A 92 -9.23 -6.95 9.43
C GLU A 92 -9.16 -5.42 9.61
N GLY A 93 -10.10 -4.68 9.01
CA GLY A 93 -10.14 -3.21 9.10
C GLY A 93 -9.28 -2.49 8.06
N ILE A 94 -8.69 -3.20 7.11
CA ILE A 94 -7.96 -2.62 5.98
C ILE A 94 -8.98 -2.25 4.90
N THR A 95 -9.09 -0.97 4.60
CA THR A 95 -10.06 -0.46 3.63
C THR A 95 -9.49 -0.32 2.23
N ALA A 96 -8.16 -0.22 2.13
CA ALA A 96 -7.45 -0.13 0.85
C ALA A 96 -6.05 -0.75 0.96
N PHE A 97 -5.49 -1.20 -0.19
CA PHE A 97 -4.17 -1.82 -0.22
C PHE A 97 -3.46 -1.63 -1.56
N LEU A 98 -2.14 -1.85 -1.57
CA LEU A 98 -1.35 -2.08 -2.77
C LEU A 98 -1.02 -3.57 -2.86
N ALA A 99 -1.37 -4.21 -3.97
CA ALA A 99 -0.97 -5.59 -4.23
C ALA A 99 0.54 -5.64 -4.50
N THR A 100 1.29 -6.34 -3.65
CA THR A 100 2.76 -6.36 -3.71
C THR A 100 3.26 -7.60 -4.44
N THR A 101 4.05 -7.39 -5.49
CA THR A 101 4.71 -8.47 -6.24
C THR A 101 5.96 -8.97 -5.54
N MET A 102 6.51 -10.09 -6.02
CA MET A 102 7.80 -10.64 -5.62
C MET A 102 8.76 -10.69 -6.81
N THR A 103 10.06 -10.77 -6.54
CA THR A 103 11.05 -11.13 -7.56
C THR A 103 10.73 -12.54 -8.09
N ALA A 104 10.60 -12.65 -9.40
CA ALA A 104 10.29 -13.89 -10.12
C ALA A 104 10.86 -13.80 -11.55
N PRO A 105 10.78 -14.86 -12.38
CA PRO A 105 11.02 -14.71 -13.81
C PRO A 105 10.22 -13.55 -14.38
N MET A 106 10.84 -12.74 -15.25
CA MET A 106 10.19 -11.54 -15.80
C MET A 106 8.82 -11.86 -16.43
N SER A 107 8.69 -13.00 -17.12
CA SER A 107 7.42 -13.43 -17.71
C SER A 107 6.31 -13.68 -16.67
N GLU A 108 6.66 -14.11 -15.46
CA GLU A 108 5.70 -14.32 -14.37
C GLU A 108 5.29 -12.96 -13.76
N ILE A 109 6.26 -12.06 -13.57
CA ILE A 109 5.97 -10.68 -13.10
C ILE A 109 5.04 -9.98 -14.09
N GLU A 110 5.32 -10.10 -15.40
CA GLU A 110 4.49 -9.52 -16.45
C GLU A 110 3.05 -10.06 -16.42
N ALA A 111 2.89 -11.39 -16.35
CA ALA A 111 1.58 -12.03 -16.28
C ALA A 111 0.81 -11.60 -15.01
N THR A 112 1.48 -11.56 -13.87
CA THR A 112 0.90 -11.08 -12.62
C THR A 112 0.44 -9.63 -12.72
N ILE A 113 1.26 -8.75 -13.28
CA ILE A 113 0.95 -7.33 -13.44
C ILE A 113 -0.25 -7.12 -14.36
N GLU A 114 -0.34 -7.87 -15.47
CA GLU A 114 -1.48 -7.82 -16.40
C GLU A 114 -2.78 -8.24 -15.68
N GLU A 115 -2.74 -9.31 -14.88
CA GLU A 115 -3.89 -9.82 -14.15
C GLU A 115 -4.30 -8.88 -13.01
N LEU A 116 -3.35 -8.34 -12.25
CA LEU A 116 -3.59 -7.32 -11.23
C LEU A 116 -4.20 -6.05 -11.83
N SER A 117 -3.71 -5.62 -12.99
CA SER A 117 -4.26 -4.45 -13.70
C SER A 117 -5.71 -4.68 -14.14
N SER A 118 -6.03 -5.89 -14.60
CA SER A 118 -7.40 -6.29 -14.94
C SER A 118 -8.30 -6.27 -13.71
N TYR A 119 -7.84 -6.83 -12.58
CA TYR A 119 -8.56 -6.80 -11.32
C TYR A 119 -8.77 -5.37 -10.81
N TYR A 120 -7.73 -4.53 -10.82
CA TYR A 120 -7.79 -3.13 -10.40
C TYR A 120 -8.94 -2.36 -11.06
N LYS A 121 -9.18 -2.60 -12.35
CA LYS A 121 -10.24 -1.94 -13.10
C LYS A 121 -11.65 -2.48 -12.83
N ASN A 122 -11.74 -3.76 -12.46
CA ASN A 122 -13.00 -4.48 -12.37
C ASN A 122 -13.25 -5.03 -10.94
N GLN A 123 -12.53 -4.51 -9.95
CA GLN A 123 -12.61 -5.01 -8.58
C GLN A 123 -14.04 -4.90 -8.02
N PRO A 124 -14.47 -5.87 -7.19
CA PRO A 124 -15.79 -5.84 -6.58
C PRO A 124 -15.93 -4.70 -5.58
N THR A 125 -17.16 -4.28 -5.33
CA THR A 125 -17.50 -3.36 -4.26
C THR A 125 -17.63 -4.09 -2.91
N ALA A 126 -17.58 -3.36 -1.80
CA ALA A 126 -17.72 -3.89 -0.44
C ALA A 126 -16.59 -4.87 -0.01
N VAL A 127 -15.40 -4.65 -0.52
CA VAL A 127 -14.14 -5.28 -0.11
C VAL A 127 -13.09 -4.19 0.11
N ALA A 128 -11.89 -4.53 0.58
CA ALA A 128 -10.77 -3.58 0.57
C ALA A 128 -10.44 -3.17 -0.87
N GLU A 129 -10.29 -1.86 -1.11
CA GLU A 129 -10.01 -1.33 -2.43
C GLU A 129 -8.53 -1.52 -2.79
N MET A 130 -8.24 -2.17 -3.91
CA MET A 130 -6.90 -2.18 -4.46
C MET A 130 -6.61 -0.81 -5.08
N LEU A 131 -5.64 -0.08 -4.55
CA LEU A 131 -5.24 1.26 -5.04
C LEU A 131 -4.23 1.19 -6.19
N GLY A 132 -3.65 0.02 -6.42
CA GLY A 132 -2.65 -0.22 -7.44
C GLY A 132 -1.67 -1.31 -7.04
N ILE A 133 -0.53 -1.33 -7.71
CA ILE A 133 0.53 -2.32 -7.55
C ILE A 133 1.73 -1.69 -6.82
N HIS A 134 2.27 -2.42 -5.87
CA HIS A 134 3.60 -2.22 -5.32
C HIS A 134 4.55 -3.23 -5.98
N LEU A 135 5.41 -2.75 -6.84
CA LEU A 135 6.45 -3.58 -7.47
C LEU A 135 7.63 -3.71 -6.48
N GLU A 136 7.74 -4.84 -5.80
CA GLU A 136 8.88 -5.17 -4.95
C GLU A 136 9.82 -6.14 -5.68
N GLY A 137 10.99 -5.65 -6.02
CA GLY A 137 11.86 -6.33 -6.96
C GLY A 137 11.36 -6.20 -8.41
N PRO A 138 12.09 -6.73 -9.38
CA PRO A 138 13.34 -7.49 -9.26
C PRO A 138 14.60 -6.61 -9.09
N PHE A 139 14.49 -5.29 -9.02
CA PHE A 139 15.59 -4.33 -9.02
C PHE A 139 16.20 -4.13 -7.62
N ILE A 140 16.60 -5.22 -6.99
CA ILE A 140 17.10 -5.26 -5.60
C ILE A 140 18.54 -5.74 -5.52
N ASN A 141 19.17 -5.60 -4.34
CA ASN A 141 20.53 -6.08 -4.10
C ASN A 141 20.54 -7.54 -3.62
N GLY A 142 21.29 -8.42 -4.32
CA GLY A 142 21.40 -9.84 -3.99
C GLY A 142 21.92 -10.10 -2.58
N ALA A 143 22.80 -9.24 -2.03
CA ALA A 143 23.29 -9.38 -0.66
C ALA A 143 22.22 -9.16 0.41
N LYS A 144 21.13 -8.48 0.05
CA LYS A 144 19.99 -8.14 0.93
C LYS A 144 18.67 -8.74 0.45
N LYS A 145 18.73 -9.73 -0.37
CA LYS A 145 17.56 -10.36 -1.04
C LYS A 145 16.50 -10.91 -0.08
N GLY A 146 16.89 -11.29 1.15
CA GLY A 146 15.98 -11.96 2.08
C GLY A 146 15.40 -13.25 1.48
N ALA A 147 14.09 -13.35 1.40
CA ALA A 147 13.37 -14.47 0.80
C ALA A 147 13.28 -14.41 -0.74
N GLN A 148 13.69 -13.30 -1.36
CA GLN A 148 13.62 -13.12 -2.82
C GLN A 148 14.58 -14.08 -3.53
N PRO A 149 14.17 -14.78 -4.63
CA PRO A 149 15.02 -15.71 -5.36
C PRO A 149 16.13 -14.96 -6.12
N GLU A 150 17.39 -15.33 -5.81
CA GLU A 150 18.58 -14.60 -6.28
C GLU A 150 18.75 -14.65 -7.79
N GLU A 151 18.38 -15.75 -8.41
CA GLU A 151 18.53 -15.99 -9.85
C GLU A 151 17.69 -15.05 -10.73
N TYR A 152 16.68 -14.39 -10.15
CA TYR A 152 15.80 -13.46 -10.89
C TYR A 152 16.00 -12.01 -10.51
N ILE A 153 16.97 -11.72 -9.65
CA ILE A 153 17.35 -10.35 -9.30
C ILE A 153 17.98 -9.67 -10.50
N LEU A 154 17.54 -8.47 -10.80
CA LEU A 154 18.03 -7.67 -11.92
C LEU A 154 18.58 -6.33 -11.43
N LYS A 155 19.52 -5.77 -12.19
CA LYS A 155 19.89 -4.38 -11.98
C LYS A 155 18.77 -3.46 -12.45
N PRO A 156 18.58 -2.30 -11.79
CA PRO A 156 17.64 -1.29 -12.23
C PRO A 156 17.81 -0.96 -13.72
N ASN A 157 16.70 -1.03 -14.45
CA ASN A 157 16.67 -0.78 -15.88
C ASN A 157 15.38 -0.06 -16.26
N VAL A 158 15.52 1.16 -16.78
CA VAL A 158 14.39 2.04 -17.13
C VAL A 158 13.49 1.42 -18.19
N GLN A 159 14.07 0.76 -19.22
CA GLN A 159 13.25 0.16 -20.28
C GLN A 159 12.40 -0.99 -19.76
N GLN A 160 13.02 -1.90 -18.98
CA GLN A 160 12.28 -3.02 -18.37
C GLN A 160 11.18 -2.53 -17.43
N PHE A 161 11.46 -1.50 -16.63
CA PHE A 161 10.45 -0.89 -15.79
C PHE A 161 9.31 -0.29 -16.62
N ASN A 162 9.61 0.43 -17.71
CA ASN A 162 8.60 1.02 -18.56
C ASN A 162 7.73 -0.04 -19.24
N ASP A 163 8.31 -1.16 -19.65
CA ASP A 163 7.55 -2.29 -20.21
C ASP A 163 6.54 -2.85 -19.18
N LEU A 164 6.96 -3.01 -17.91
CA LEU A 164 6.07 -3.41 -16.81
C LEU A 164 5.00 -2.35 -16.50
N TYR A 165 5.38 -1.07 -16.51
CA TYR A 165 4.48 0.04 -16.25
C TYR A 165 3.38 0.14 -17.30
N ASP A 166 3.72 -0.05 -18.57
CA ASP A 166 2.76 -0.05 -19.67
C ASP A 166 1.83 -1.27 -19.59
N LYS A 167 2.36 -2.48 -19.29
CA LYS A 167 1.57 -3.69 -19.06
C LYS A 167 0.62 -3.54 -17.86
N SER A 168 1.06 -2.84 -16.81
CA SER A 168 0.21 -2.50 -15.65
C SER A 168 -0.89 -1.50 -15.99
N GLN A 169 -0.94 -0.98 -17.20
CA GLN A 169 -1.82 0.13 -17.61
C GLN A 169 -1.71 1.30 -16.62
N GLN A 170 -0.47 1.59 -16.20
CA GLN A 170 -0.13 2.68 -15.28
C GLN A 170 -0.69 2.50 -13.86
N SER A 171 -0.93 1.27 -13.42
CA SER A 171 -1.41 0.99 -12.04
C SER A 171 -0.30 0.76 -11.02
N ILE A 172 0.99 0.72 -11.41
CA ILE A 172 2.10 0.70 -10.46
C ILE A 172 2.15 2.04 -9.74
N ARG A 173 2.09 2.02 -8.40
CA ARG A 173 2.07 3.19 -7.52
C ARG A 173 3.31 3.33 -6.67
N LEU A 174 3.92 2.22 -6.31
CA LEU A 174 5.11 2.16 -5.47
C LEU A 174 6.09 1.15 -6.05
N VAL A 175 7.38 1.48 -6.01
CA VAL A 175 8.47 0.58 -6.43
C VAL A 175 9.50 0.51 -5.33
N THR A 176 9.78 -0.71 -4.86
CA THR A 176 10.90 -1.01 -3.97
C THR A 176 12.10 -1.46 -4.78
N PHE A 177 13.22 -0.79 -4.58
CA PHE A 177 14.47 -1.12 -5.27
C PHE A 177 15.70 -0.74 -4.44
N ALA A 178 16.87 -1.24 -4.85
CA ALA A 178 18.17 -0.93 -4.27
C ALA A 178 18.81 0.25 -5.01
N PRO A 179 18.87 1.45 -4.44
CA PRO A 179 19.37 2.64 -5.15
C PRO A 179 20.88 2.59 -5.45
N GLU A 180 21.68 1.83 -4.70
CA GLU A 180 23.10 1.60 -4.97
C GLU A 180 23.34 0.82 -6.25
N GLU A 181 22.36 0.05 -6.71
CA GLU A 181 22.41 -0.67 -7.98
C GLU A 181 21.93 0.19 -9.17
N ASP A 182 21.29 1.35 -8.90
CA ASP A 182 20.73 2.24 -9.91
C ASP A 182 21.78 3.25 -10.39
N SER A 183 22.41 2.98 -11.52
CA SER A 183 23.44 3.86 -12.10
C SER A 183 22.90 5.26 -12.34
N ASN A 184 23.55 6.26 -11.72
CA ASN A 184 23.14 7.67 -11.81
C ASN A 184 21.70 7.97 -11.42
N PHE A 185 21.05 7.08 -10.68
CA PHE A 185 19.63 7.18 -10.32
C PHE A 185 18.71 7.35 -11.54
N GLU A 186 18.94 6.58 -12.59
CA GLU A 186 18.15 6.68 -13.82
C GLU A 186 16.74 6.13 -13.60
N LEU A 187 16.60 4.98 -12.93
CA LEU A 187 15.28 4.44 -12.56
C LEU A 187 14.56 5.38 -11.59
N LEU A 188 15.27 5.89 -10.56
CA LEU A 188 14.68 6.83 -9.61
C LEU A 188 14.12 8.08 -10.28
N LYS A 189 14.83 8.65 -11.25
CA LYS A 189 14.37 9.80 -12.02
C LYS A 189 13.13 9.46 -12.84
N GLU A 190 13.10 8.29 -13.44
CA GLU A 190 11.94 7.82 -14.20
C GLU A 190 10.70 7.66 -13.31
N LEU A 191 10.85 6.99 -12.14
CA LEU A 191 9.77 6.83 -11.15
C LEU A 191 9.21 8.19 -10.71
N THR A 192 10.10 9.10 -10.32
CA THR A 192 9.69 10.44 -9.86
C THR A 192 9.01 11.25 -10.95
N SER A 193 9.46 11.15 -12.20
CA SER A 193 8.87 11.84 -13.35
C SER A 193 7.42 11.37 -13.61
N LYS A 194 7.11 10.12 -13.30
CA LYS A 194 5.78 9.52 -13.43
C LYS A 194 4.90 9.70 -12.17
N GLY A 195 5.43 10.32 -11.11
CA GLY A 195 4.73 10.45 -9.84
C GLY A 195 4.57 9.13 -9.08
N ILE A 196 5.45 8.16 -9.36
CA ILE A 196 5.48 6.87 -8.68
C ILE A 196 6.34 7.00 -7.42
N ILE A 197 5.86 6.45 -6.32
CA ILE A 197 6.59 6.45 -5.05
C ILE A 197 7.79 5.51 -5.16
N ALA A 198 8.98 6.07 -4.94
CA ALA A 198 10.21 5.31 -4.85
C ALA A 198 10.51 4.96 -3.38
N SER A 199 10.73 3.68 -3.11
CA SER A 199 11.05 3.15 -1.78
C SER A 199 12.39 2.43 -1.79
N ILE A 200 13.26 2.75 -0.82
CA ILE A 200 14.48 1.99 -0.61
C ILE A 200 14.15 0.70 0.16
N GLY A 201 14.58 -0.44 -0.34
CA GLY A 201 14.42 -1.73 0.30
C GLY A 201 15.24 -2.80 -0.40
N HIS A 202 15.54 -3.90 0.29
CA HIS A 202 16.46 -4.93 -0.17
C HIS A 202 17.78 -4.33 -0.69
N SER A 203 18.35 -3.43 0.12
CA SER A 203 19.44 -2.54 -0.25
C SER A 203 20.63 -2.71 0.69
N ASP A 204 21.82 -2.78 0.16
CA ASP A 204 23.08 -2.69 0.90
C ASP A 204 23.73 -1.31 0.80
N ALA A 205 22.89 -0.29 0.53
CA ALA A 205 23.37 1.09 0.46
C ALA A 205 24.04 1.51 1.77
N ASP A 206 25.11 2.27 1.65
CA ASP A 206 25.68 2.99 2.77
C ASP A 206 24.87 4.27 3.06
N TYR A 207 25.15 4.89 4.20
CA TYR A 207 24.51 6.14 4.61
C TYR A 207 24.59 7.24 3.55
N HIS A 208 25.73 7.40 2.89
CA HIS A 208 25.91 8.47 1.88
C HIS A 208 25.04 8.22 0.66
N THR A 209 25.00 6.99 0.18
CA THR A 209 24.15 6.59 -0.94
C THR A 209 22.68 6.74 -0.59
N ALA A 210 22.25 6.31 0.61
CA ALA A 210 20.88 6.48 1.08
C ALA A 210 20.47 7.95 1.15
N ILE A 211 21.31 8.83 1.72
CA ILE A 211 21.05 10.28 1.76
C ILE A 211 21.01 10.91 0.37
N HIS A 212 21.86 10.48 -0.56
CA HIS A 212 21.79 10.96 -1.93
C HIS A 212 20.50 10.52 -2.63
N ALA A 213 20.08 9.28 -2.44
CA ALA A 213 18.85 8.75 -3.00
C ALA A 213 17.59 9.46 -2.42
N LEU A 214 17.57 9.75 -1.11
CA LEU A 214 16.53 10.57 -0.48
C LEU A 214 16.44 11.96 -1.10
N LYS A 215 17.58 12.62 -1.29
CA LYS A 215 17.65 13.96 -1.94
C LYS A 215 17.23 13.90 -3.42
N ALA A 216 17.41 12.77 -4.06
CA ALA A 216 17.04 12.56 -5.46
C ALA A 216 15.56 12.17 -5.65
N GLY A 217 14.80 11.84 -4.57
CA GLY A 217 13.36 11.62 -4.64
C GLY A 217 12.83 10.36 -3.99
N ILE A 218 13.64 9.53 -3.35
CA ILE A 218 13.12 8.45 -2.50
C ILE A 218 12.41 9.08 -1.30
N THR A 219 11.21 8.60 -1.01
CA THR A 219 10.37 9.12 0.09
C THR A 219 9.97 8.04 1.10
N HIS A 220 10.21 6.78 0.79
CA HIS A 220 9.79 5.62 1.59
C HIS A 220 10.94 4.67 1.84
N ALA A 221 10.83 3.89 2.91
CA ALA A 221 11.69 2.73 3.19
C ALA A 221 10.79 1.51 3.40
N THR A 222 11.04 0.46 2.64
CA THR A 222 10.29 -0.79 2.71
C THR A 222 10.80 -1.60 3.89
N HIS A 223 9.91 -2.06 4.77
CA HIS A 223 10.20 -2.86 5.98
C HIS A 223 11.54 -2.49 6.63
N LEU A 224 11.69 -1.19 6.99
CA LEU A 224 12.90 -0.60 7.55
C LEU A 224 13.60 -1.53 8.55
N PHE A 225 14.93 -1.64 8.43
CA PHE A 225 15.84 -2.57 9.11
C PHE A 225 15.82 -4.03 8.62
N ASN A 226 14.83 -4.47 7.87
CA ASN A 226 14.80 -5.81 7.29
C ASN A 226 15.26 -5.78 5.82
N GLY A 227 16.10 -6.74 5.42
CA GLY A 227 16.66 -6.75 4.07
C GLY A 227 17.52 -5.52 3.75
N MET A 228 18.21 -4.95 4.75
CA MET A 228 19.11 -3.82 4.60
C MET A 228 20.20 -3.81 5.69
N SER A 229 21.18 -2.93 5.54
CA SER A 229 22.21 -2.74 6.58
C SER A 229 21.60 -2.05 7.79
N GLY A 230 21.77 -2.67 8.96
CA GLY A 230 21.27 -2.15 10.23
C GLY A 230 22.06 -0.94 10.73
N LEU A 231 21.49 -0.20 11.67
CA LEU A 231 22.16 0.92 12.33
C LEU A 231 23.36 0.42 13.15
N HIS A 232 24.53 0.94 12.85
CA HIS A 232 25.75 0.69 13.59
C HIS A 232 26.50 2.00 13.84
N HIS A 233 27.18 2.15 15.01
CA HIS A 233 27.82 3.38 15.45
C HIS A 233 28.97 3.89 14.55
N ARG A 234 29.54 3.04 13.68
CA ARG A 234 30.60 3.39 12.72
C ARG A 234 30.12 3.39 11.28
N ASP A 235 29.02 2.66 11.01
CA ASP A 235 28.43 2.51 9.69
C ASP A 235 26.92 2.52 9.85
N PRO A 236 26.27 3.67 9.73
CA PRO A 236 24.86 3.82 10.06
C PRO A 236 23.92 2.97 9.20
N GLY A 237 24.38 2.51 8.03
CA GLY A 237 23.57 1.78 7.07
C GLY A 237 22.56 2.67 6.32
N VAL A 238 21.44 2.07 5.95
CA VAL A 238 20.33 2.73 5.22
C VAL A 238 19.53 3.67 6.12
#